data_ae11e9fba04d3d2739e75373cf5779c3
#
_entry.id   ae11e9fba04d3d2739e75373cf5779c3
#
_cell.length_a   1.000
_cell.length_b   1.000
_cell.length_c   1.000
_cell.angle_alpha   90.00
_cell.angle_beta   90.00
_cell.angle_gamma   90.00
#
_symmetry.space_group_name_H-M   'P 1'
#
loop_
_entity.id
_entity.type
_entity.pdbx_description
1 polymer ?
#
loop_
_entity_poly.entity_id
_entity_poly.type
_entity_poly.pdbx_seq_one_letter_code
_entity_poly.pdbx_strand_id
1 'polypeptide(L)'
;MDDVIIIKQNEAGLEKWRYSGRTLQRTDNAILLEAHFTRPDLPFHEIVLANGDRFVEAYYADRWYNIFEIHSRVDDALKGWYC
;
A
#
# COMPACT_ATOMS: atom_id res chain seq x y z
N MET A 1 8.28 15.04 4.46
CA MET A 1 8.20 13.84 3.63
C MET A 1 7.43 14.14 2.36
N ASP A 2 7.83 13.53 1.26
CA ASP A 2 7.19 13.79 -0.02
C ASP A 2 5.87 13.06 -0.11
N ASP A 3 4.85 13.76 -0.57
CA ASP A 3 3.61 13.12 -0.95
C ASP A 3 3.80 12.44 -2.31
N VAL A 4 3.21 11.26 -2.45
CA VAL A 4 3.26 10.49 -3.69
C VAL A 4 1.87 10.02 -4.06
N ILE A 5 1.67 9.74 -5.34
CA ILE A 5 0.44 9.15 -5.83
C ILE A 5 0.77 7.76 -6.33
N ILE A 6 0.06 6.76 -5.78
CA ILE A 6 0.22 5.38 -6.19
C ILE A 6 -0.89 5.05 -7.19
N ILE A 7 -0.51 4.54 -8.34
CA ILE A 7 -1.45 4.17 -9.40
C ILE A 7 -1.33 2.66 -9.61
N LYS A 8 -2.45 1.97 -9.43
CA LYS A 8 -2.54 0.54 -9.70
C LYS A 8 -3.15 0.37 -11.09
N GLN A 9 -2.46 -0.38 -11.94
CA GLN A 9 -2.85 -0.62 -13.32
C GLN A 9 -3.07 -2.10 -13.55
N ASN A 10 -3.91 -2.44 -14.55
CA ASN A 10 -4.04 -3.81 -15.00
C ASN A 10 -2.97 -4.14 -16.04
N GLU A 11 -3.01 -5.36 -16.59
CA GLU A 11 -2.04 -5.84 -17.58
C GLU A 11 -2.03 -5.00 -18.86
N ALA A 12 -3.15 -4.37 -19.20
CA ALA A 12 -3.25 -3.52 -20.37
C ALA A 12 -2.79 -2.08 -20.12
N GLY A 13 -2.33 -1.78 -18.89
CA GLY A 13 -1.88 -0.44 -18.52
C GLY A 13 -3.01 0.50 -18.11
N LEU A 14 -4.24 0.00 -17.98
CA LEU A 14 -5.37 0.82 -17.59
C LEU A 14 -5.39 1.02 -16.07
N GLU A 15 -5.60 2.26 -15.66
CA GLU A 15 -5.69 2.60 -14.24
C GLU A 15 -6.91 1.94 -13.62
N LYS A 16 -6.71 1.22 -12.51
CA LYS A 16 -7.77 0.57 -11.75
C LYS A 16 -8.03 1.25 -10.42
N TRP A 17 -7.01 1.83 -9.84
CA TRP A 17 -7.11 2.48 -8.54
C TRP A 17 -5.96 3.46 -8.37
N ARG A 18 -6.25 4.57 -7.73
CA ARG A 18 -5.27 5.61 -7.45
C ARG A 18 -5.47 6.07 -6.01
N TYR A 19 -4.37 6.26 -5.29
CA TYR A 19 -4.44 6.77 -3.93
C TYR A 19 -3.17 7.55 -3.59
N SER A 20 -3.29 8.42 -2.60
CA SER A 20 -2.17 9.23 -2.11
C SER A 20 -1.47 8.51 -0.99
N GLY A 21 -0.16 8.69 -0.93
CA GLY A 21 0.66 8.17 0.14
C GLY A 21 1.75 9.15 0.52
N ARG A 22 2.56 8.74 1.49
CA ARG A 22 3.67 9.54 1.98
C ARG A 22 4.93 8.67 2.01
N THR A 23 6.04 9.21 1.49
CA THR A 23 7.32 8.53 1.56
C THR A 23 7.84 8.55 2.99
N LEU A 24 8.11 7.37 3.55
CA LEU A 24 8.71 7.23 4.87
C LEU A 24 10.23 7.14 4.78
N GLN A 25 10.74 6.48 3.76
CA GLN A 25 12.17 6.29 3.56
C GLN A 25 12.45 6.03 2.09
N ARG A 26 13.56 6.53 1.60
CA ARG A 26 14.02 6.31 0.23
C ARG A 26 15.49 5.95 0.25
N THR A 27 15.83 4.87 -0.46
CA THR A 27 17.21 4.46 -0.70
C THR A 27 17.43 4.34 -2.20
N ASP A 28 18.66 3.99 -2.62
CA ASP A 28 18.96 3.82 -4.04
C ASP A 28 18.14 2.69 -4.68
N ASN A 29 17.72 1.70 -3.89
CA ASN A 29 17.07 0.48 -4.40
C ASN A 29 15.62 0.33 -3.97
N ALA A 30 15.11 1.17 -3.08
CA ALA A 30 13.79 0.96 -2.52
C ALA A 30 13.14 2.27 -2.08
N ILE A 31 11.81 2.26 -2.09
CA ILE A 31 10.99 3.31 -1.50
C ILE A 31 10.03 2.65 -0.52
N LEU A 32 10.03 3.16 0.71
CA LEU A 32 9.07 2.76 1.73
C LEU A 32 8.05 3.89 1.87
N LEU A 33 6.78 3.57 1.73
CA LEU A 33 5.74 4.58 1.80
C LEU A 33 4.56 4.13 2.63
N GLU A 34 3.75 5.09 3.03
CA GLU A 34 2.56 4.89 3.85
C GLU A 34 1.36 5.46 3.13
N ALA A 35 0.25 4.75 3.19
CA ALA A 35 -1.04 5.23 2.66
C ALA A 35 -2.17 4.70 3.53
N HIS A 36 -3.36 5.24 3.34
CA HIS A 36 -4.55 4.79 4.06
C HIS A 36 -5.61 4.33 3.06
N PHE A 37 -6.33 3.26 3.42
CA PHE A 37 -7.41 2.77 2.61
C PHE A 37 -8.60 3.73 2.72
N THR A 38 -9.05 4.26 1.58
CA THR A 38 -10.09 5.30 1.56
C THR A 38 -11.37 4.84 0.86
N ARG A 39 -11.49 3.56 0.59
CA ARG A 39 -12.66 2.98 -0.07
C ARG A 39 -13.55 2.26 0.95
N PRO A 40 -14.79 1.91 0.58
CA PRO A 40 -15.63 1.07 1.44
C PRO A 40 -14.94 -0.27 1.73
N ASP A 41 -15.33 -0.91 2.83
CA ASP A 41 -14.76 -2.18 3.26
C ASP A 41 -14.73 -3.18 2.11
N LEU A 42 -13.60 -3.88 1.98
CA LEU A 42 -13.34 -4.79 0.88
C LEU A 42 -12.72 -6.07 1.40
N PRO A 43 -13.32 -7.24 1.16
CA PRO A 43 -12.66 -8.51 1.46
C PRO A 43 -11.37 -8.64 0.64
N PHE A 44 -10.29 -9.05 1.30
CA PHE A 44 -8.98 -9.19 0.67
C PHE A 44 -8.27 -10.37 1.30
N HIS A 45 -8.21 -11.49 0.57
CA HIS A 45 -7.69 -12.75 1.11
C HIS A 45 -8.46 -13.14 2.37
N GLU A 46 -7.78 -13.28 3.50
CA GLU A 46 -8.38 -13.71 4.76
C GLU A 46 -8.82 -12.56 5.65
N ILE A 47 -8.62 -11.32 5.21
CA ILE A 47 -8.92 -10.14 5.99
C ILE A 47 -9.91 -9.25 5.28
N VAL A 48 -10.41 -8.23 5.99
CA VAL A 48 -11.20 -7.17 5.39
C VAL A 48 -10.40 -5.88 5.47
N LEU A 49 -10.22 -5.23 4.31
CA LEU A 49 -9.63 -3.88 4.26
C LEU A 49 -10.72 -2.91 4.67
N ALA A 50 -10.55 -2.25 5.80
CA ALA A 50 -11.51 -1.28 6.31
C ALA A 50 -11.06 0.13 5.96
N ASN A 51 -12.02 1.02 5.70
CA ASN A 51 -11.73 2.42 5.46
C ASN A 51 -10.91 2.97 6.63
N GLY A 52 -9.74 3.56 6.33
CA GLY A 52 -8.85 4.09 7.34
C GLY A 52 -7.71 3.15 7.75
N ASP A 53 -7.73 1.89 7.33
CA ASP A 53 -6.60 1.00 7.57
C ASP A 53 -5.33 1.57 6.94
N ARG A 54 -4.19 1.37 7.59
CA ARG A 54 -2.91 1.93 7.16
C ARG A 54 -2.14 0.89 6.36
N PHE A 55 -1.64 1.30 5.20
CA PHE A 55 -0.75 0.48 4.39
C PHE A 55 0.68 0.98 4.55
N VAL A 56 1.60 0.06 4.72
CA VAL A 56 3.04 0.33 4.58
C VAL A 56 3.52 -0.50 3.41
N GLU A 57 4.00 0.16 2.38
CA GLU A 57 4.39 -0.48 1.13
C GLU A 57 5.87 -0.25 0.85
N ALA A 58 6.57 -1.34 0.52
CA ALA A 58 7.96 -1.28 0.10
C ALA A 58 8.04 -1.65 -1.38
N TYR A 59 8.53 -0.70 -2.19
CA TYR A 59 8.76 -0.91 -3.62
C TYR A 59 10.26 -1.01 -3.86
N TYR A 60 10.67 -2.07 -4.55
CA TYR A 60 12.08 -2.35 -4.81
C TYR A 60 12.40 -2.18 -6.29
N ALA A 61 13.51 -1.52 -6.58
CA ALA A 61 13.96 -1.35 -7.96
C ALA A 61 14.65 -2.61 -8.52
N ASP A 62 15.17 -3.45 -7.64
CA ASP A 62 15.98 -4.61 -8.01
C ASP A 62 15.28 -5.95 -7.81
N ARG A 63 13.96 -5.93 -7.56
CA ARG A 63 13.18 -7.15 -7.32
C ARG A 63 11.88 -7.08 -8.13
N TRP A 64 11.38 -8.25 -8.48
CA TRP A 64 10.15 -8.38 -9.25
C TRP A 64 8.88 -8.27 -8.39
N TYR A 65 9.02 -8.17 -7.07
CA TYR A 65 7.89 -8.10 -6.15
C TYR A 65 7.99 -6.87 -5.26
N ASN A 66 6.85 -6.47 -4.74
CA ASN A 66 6.74 -5.45 -3.70
C ASN A 66 6.15 -6.10 -2.45
N ILE A 67 6.42 -5.53 -1.30
CA ILE A 67 5.87 -6.02 -0.03
C ILE A 67 4.99 -4.92 0.54
N PHE A 68 3.82 -5.28 1.06
CA PHE A 68 3.02 -4.33 1.80
C PHE A 68 2.40 -4.96 3.04
N GLU A 69 2.27 -4.14 4.07
CA GLU A 69 1.66 -4.49 5.34
C GLU A 69 0.37 -3.69 5.49
N ILE A 70 -0.61 -4.31 6.15
CA ILE A 70 -1.89 -3.67 6.42
C ILE A 70 -2.06 -3.64 7.94
N HIS A 71 -2.27 -2.44 8.49
CA HIS A 71 -2.44 -2.22 9.91
C HIS A 71 -3.85 -1.71 10.20
N SER A 72 -4.43 -2.21 11.28
CA SER A 72 -5.79 -1.84 11.68
C SER A 72 -5.89 -0.36 12.02
N ARG A 73 -6.93 0.28 11.54
CA ARG A 73 -7.25 1.68 11.89
C ARG A 73 -7.56 1.88 13.37
N VAL A 74 -7.92 0.81 14.08
CA VAL A 74 -8.38 0.90 15.47
C VAL A 74 -7.22 0.95 16.43
N ASP A 75 -6.26 0.03 16.30
CA ASP A 75 -5.15 -0.12 17.25
C ASP A 75 -3.79 -0.24 16.57
N ASP A 76 -3.74 -0.03 15.26
CA ASP A 76 -2.53 -0.16 14.43
C ASP A 76 -1.90 -1.55 14.46
N ALA A 77 -2.61 -2.55 14.92
CA ALA A 77 -2.12 -3.92 14.92
C ALA A 77 -2.01 -4.45 13.48
N LEU A 78 -1.01 -5.26 13.22
CA LEU A 78 -0.81 -5.84 11.90
C LEU A 78 -1.96 -6.80 11.57
N LYS A 79 -2.64 -6.55 10.46
CA LYS A 79 -3.71 -7.42 9.96
C LYS A 79 -3.16 -8.47 8.99
N GLY A 80 -2.13 -8.12 8.23
CA GLY A 80 -1.51 -9.03 7.29
C GLY A 80 -0.39 -8.34 6.51
N TRP A 81 0.46 -9.14 5.84
CA TRP A 81 1.44 -8.62 4.90
C TRP A 81 1.46 -9.52 3.68
N TYR A 82 1.77 -8.93 2.52
CA TYR A 82 1.65 -9.60 1.23
C TYR A 82 2.80 -9.16 0.32
N CYS A 83 3.14 -10.01 -0.63
CA CYS A 83 4.12 -9.69 -1.65
C CYS A 83 3.65 -9.99 -3.07
#